data_f6ad31afe64173ce34fb8fbfca620e3b
#
_entry.id   f6ad31afe64173ce34fb8fbfca620e3b
#
_cell.length_a   1.000
_cell.length_b   1.000
_cell.length_c   1.000
_cell.angle_alpha   90.00
_cell.angle_beta   90.00
_cell.angle_gamma   90.00
#
_symmetry.space_group_name_H-M   'P 1'
#
loop_
_entity.id
_entity.type
_entity.pdbx_description
1 polymer ?
#
loop_
_entity_poly.entity_id
_entity_poly.type
_entity_poly.pdbx_seq_one_letter_code
_entity_poly.pdbx_strand_id
1 'polypeptide(L)'
;NAKSIVREQVAPFLIRTEKREAIDNNGNLLFKNRITHLVTISWDDRNNLQRELYEMVSSYVAKTYNKALRNRKKNMCLIFLLIIMQRMVTSSTAAIRQSLERRLNVLLEQRTCVGNLREEDLDELNIEDGVEDAIEAISLDMELEIEELKQIISLAKQAQFQNQDAKVEPLLNEIDAILSEDRTQKVIIFTEFVATQTYLQELLVNRGYTVTILNGGMSIDERNAAMQEFKTSTSIFISTDAGGEGLNLQFANIIINYDLPWNPMKIEQRCGRVDRIGQQRDVHIYNFIVGETVENRVREVLEEKLSVILKEMGVDKYSDVLDSEVAECDFTDVYMRSIGHASQVEKNLYPVEAEMKQQLTNAQKYKDVIREEKDLAKLVGTESNFDVDSALRTMLT
;
A
#
# COMPACT_ATOMS: atom_id res chain seq x y z
N ASN A 1 -7.61 30.43 -4.61
CA ASN A 1 -6.81 29.22 -4.81
C ASN A 1 -6.96 28.75 -6.26
N ALA A 2 -5.86 28.71 -7.07
CA ALA A 2 -5.92 28.38 -8.50
C ALA A 2 -6.51 26.97 -8.74
N LYS A 3 -6.22 25.98 -7.87
CA LYS A 3 -6.78 24.63 -7.92
C LYS A 3 -8.31 24.59 -7.78
N SER A 4 -8.91 25.44 -6.94
CA SER A 4 -10.38 25.50 -6.75
C SER A 4 -11.08 26.07 -7.97
N ILE A 5 -10.50 27.08 -8.60
CA ILE A 5 -11.06 27.74 -9.80
C ILE A 5 -11.00 26.76 -11.01
N VAL A 6 -9.91 26.03 -11.18
CA VAL A 6 -9.78 25.02 -12.24
C VAL A 6 -10.78 23.89 -12.03
N ARG A 7 -10.97 23.42 -10.80
CA ARG A 7 -11.97 22.40 -10.45
C ARG A 7 -13.40 22.83 -10.79
N GLU A 8 -13.79 24.04 -10.42
CA GLU A 8 -15.14 24.58 -10.73
C GLU A 8 -15.37 24.70 -12.25
N GLN A 9 -14.33 25.03 -13.01
CA GLN A 9 -14.44 25.15 -14.47
C GLN A 9 -14.46 23.82 -15.21
N VAL A 10 -13.85 22.77 -14.67
CA VAL A 10 -13.74 21.44 -15.31
C VAL A 10 -14.86 20.48 -14.88
N ALA A 11 -15.44 20.67 -13.68
CA ALA A 11 -16.50 19.81 -13.15
C ALA A 11 -17.68 19.58 -14.12
N PRO A 12 -18.18 20.57 -14.89
CA PRO A 12 -19.28 20.36 -15.84
C PRO A 12 -18.92 19.44 -17.03
N PHE A 13 -17.64 19.22 -17.29
CA PHE A 13 -17.16 18.40 -18.40
C PHE A 13 -16.67 16.99 -17.93
N LEU A 14 -16.74 16.69 -16.62
CA LEU A 14 -16.33 15.41 -16.04
C LEU A 14 -17.51 14.43 -16.07
N ILE A 15 -17.48 13.48 -17.00
CA ILE A 15 -18.39 12.33 -16.98
C ILE A 15 -17.71 11.21 -16.18
N ARG A 16 -18.25 10.88 -15.00
CA ARG A 16 -17.78 9.76 -14.16
C ARG A 16 -18.79 8.63 -14.23
N THR A 17 -18.38 7.49 -14.76
CA THR A 17 -19.16 6.24 -14.77
C THR A 17 -18.59 5.29 -13.70
N GLU A 18 -19.45 4.73 -12.85
CA GLU A 18 -19.00 3.71 -11.89
C GLU A 18 -18.61 2.42 -12.63
N LYS A 19 -17.54 1.75 -12.19
CA LYS A 19 -17.05 0.53 -12.84
C LYS A 19 -18.11 -0.55 -13.00
N ARG A 20 -19.04 -0.65 -12.03
CA ARG A 20 -20.13 -1.63 -12.05
C ARG A 20 -21.23 -1.31 -13.09
N GLU A 21 -21.34 -0.06 -13.46
CA GLU A 21 -22.34 0.43 -14.41
C GLU A 21 -21.76 0.59 -15.81
N ALA A 22 -20.44 0.42 -15.95
CA ALA A 22 -19.75 0.55 -17.23
C ALA A 22 -20.07 -0.65 -18.12
N ILE A 23 -20.86 -0.42 -19.17
CA ILE A 23 -21.27 -1.42 -20.15
C ILE A 23 -20.75 -1.07 -21.54
N ASP A 24 -20.56 -2.08 -22.38
CA ASP A 24 -20.30 -1.92 -23.81
C ASP A 24 -21.59 -1.58 -24.59
N ASN A 25 -21.45 -1.36 -25.89
CA ASN A 25 -22.60 -1.07 -26.76
C ASN A 25 -23.64 -2.21 -26.84
N ASN A 26 -23.29 -3.40 -26.39
CA ASN A 26 -24.15 -4.60 -26.35
C ASN A 26 -24.77 -4.83 -24.96
N GLY A 27 -24.48 -3.97 -23.98
CA GLY A 27 -24.97 -4.09 -22.60
C GLY A 27 -24.14 -5.02 -21.70
N ASN A 28 -22.97 -5.50 -22.13
CA ASN A 28 -22.11 -6.33 -21.30
C ASN A 28 -21.24 -5.47 -20.40
N LEU A 29 -21.00 -5.94 -19.17
CA LEU A 29 -20.09 -5.27 -18.23
C LEU A 29 -18.67 -5.22 -18.78
N LEU A 30 -18.07 -4.04 -18.74
CA LEU A 30 -16.70 -3.80 -19.20
C LEU A 30 -15.63 -4.29 -18.18
N PHE A 31 -16.01 -4.45 -16.92
CA PHE A 31 -15.13 -4.93 -15.86
C PHE A 31 -15.60 -6.31 -15.37
N LYS A 32 -14.65 -7.16 -15.02
CA LYS A 32 -14.89 -8.46 -14.39
C LYS A 32 -15.14 -8.32 -12.89
N ASN A 33 -15.60 -9.40 -12.25
CA ASN A 33 -15.77 -9.39 -10.80
C ASN A 33 -14.45 -9.26 -10.10
N ARG A 34 -14.48 -8.57 -8.96
CA ARG A 34 -13.35 -8.45 -8.05
C ARG A 34 -13.69 -9.16 -6.75
N ILE A 35 -12.88 -10.16 -6.40
CA ILE A 35 -13.06 -11.01 -5.24
C ILE A 35 -11.87 -10.80 -4.31
N THR A 36 -12.12 -10.30 -3.10
CA THR A 36 -11.08 -10.03 -2.11
C THR A 36 -11.10 -11.10 -1.03
N HIS A 37 -9.93 -11.69 -0.78
CA HIS A 37 -9.67 -12.68 0.25
C HIS A 37 -8.78 -12.06 1.32
N LEU A 38 -9.19 -12.16 2.58
CA LEU A 38 -8.35 -11.79 3.72
C LEU A 38 -7.70 -13.04 4.28
N VAL A 39 -6.37 -13.10 4.20
CA VAL A 39 -5.56 -14.19 4.76
C VAL A 39 -4.97 -13.72 6.09
N THR A 40 -5.68 -14.03 7.18
CA THR A 40 -5.21 -13.70 8.52
C THR A 40 -4.29 -14.79 9.03
N ILE A 41 -3.05 -14.41 9.37
CA ILE A 41 -2.00 -15.30 9.84
C ILE A 41 -1.93 -15.18 11.35
N SER A 42 -2.15 -16.28 12.05
CA SER A 42 -2.06 -16.34 13.50
C SER A 42 -0.65 -16.76 13.94
N TRP A 43 -0.22 -16.21 15.08
CA TRP A 43 0.98 -16.69 15.73
C TRP A 43 0.76 -18.11 16.27
N ASP A 44 1.70 -18.99 16.02
CA ASP A 44 1.74 -20.35 16.54
C ASP A 44 3.12 -20.68 17.16
N ASP A 45 3.26 -21.87 17.71
CA ASP A 45 4.51 -22.29 18.36
C ASP A 45 5.71 -22.30 17.44
N ARG A 46 5.49 -22.41 16.12
CA ARG A 46 6.55 -22.47 15.09
C ARG A 46 7.15 -21.10 14.79
N ASN A 47 6.44 -20.01 15.11
CA ASN A 47 6.87 -18.63 14.84
C ASN A 47 6.96 -17.75 16.09
N ASN A 48 7.11 -18.36 17.27
CA ASN A 48 7.25 -17.66 18.54
C ASN A 48 8.40 -16.64 18.56
N LEU A 49 9.55 -16.96 17.92
CA LEU A 49 10.68 -16.03 17.87
C LEU A 49 10.37 -14.81 16.98
N GLN A 50 9.58 -14.98 15.92
CA GLN A 50 9.14 -13.84 15.11
C GLN A 50 8.13 -12.97 15.87
N ARG A 51 7.25 -13.58 16.65
CA ARG A 51 6.34 -12.84 17.53
C ARG A 51 7.12 -12.02 18.58
N GLU A 52 8.08 -12.66 19.26
CA GLU A 52 8.94 -11.97 20.22
C GLU A 52 9.75 -10.83 19.53
N LEU A 53 10.26 -11.07 18.33
CA LEU A 53 10.92 -10.05 17.53
C LEU A 53 9.99 -8.86 17.22
N TYR A 54 8.74 -9.14 16.84
CA TYR A 54 7.73 -8.11 16.61
C TYR A 54 7.49 -7.27 17.89
N GLU A 55 7.33 -7.91 19.03
CA GLU A 55 7.11 -7.25 20.32
C GLU A 55 8.30 -6.38 20.74
N MET A 56 9.53 -6.88 20.58
CA MET A 56 10.76 -6.13 20.88
C MET A 56 10.94 -4.92 19.95
N VAL A 57 10.75 -5.08 18.65
CA VAL A 57 10.84 -3.97 17.68
C VAL A 57 9.75 -2.94 17.97
N SER A 58 8.51 -3.35 18.17
CA SER A 58 7.40 -2.45 18.47
C SER A 58 7.63 -1.67 19.77
N SER A 59 8.19 -2.30 20.79
CA SER A 59 8.55 -1.62 22.06
C SER A 59 9.65 -0.59 21.85
N TYR A 60 10.72 -0.94 21.12
CA TYR A 60 11.81 -0.03 20.76
C TYR A 60 11.28 1.16 19.95
N VAL A 61 10.46 0.91 18.94
CA VAL A 61 9.84 1.92 18.08
C VAL A 61 8.95 2.86 18.91
N ALA A 62 8.02 2.33 19.70
CA ALA A 62 7.10 3.15 20.52
C ALA A 62 7.86 4.07 21.50
N LYS A 63 8.84 3.52 22.22
CA LYS A 63 9.65 4.25 23.19
C LYS A 63 10.45 5.38 22.52
N THR A 64 11.09 5.09 21.41
CA THR A 64 11.95 6.03 20.68
C THR A 64 11.14 7.08 19.95
N TYR A 65 10.02 6.71 19.32
CA TYR A 65 9.09 7.61 18.65
C TYR A 65 8.54 8.68 19.63
N ASN A 66 8.06 8.27 20.79
CA ASN A 66 7.56 9.20 21.81
C ASN A 66 8.63 10.21 22.27
N LYS A 67 9.90 9.80 22.33
CA LYS A 67 11.00 10.71 22.61
C LYS A 67 11.28 11.66 21.44
N ALA A 68 11.26 11.13 20.20
CA ALA A 68 11.53 11.89 18.98
C ALA A 68 10.50 12.99 18.73
N LEU A 69 9.24 12.76 19.05
CA LEU A 69 8.13 13.73 18.93
C LEU A 69 8.35 15.02 19.73
N ARG A 70 9.14 15.01 20.80
CA ARG A 70 9.45 16.21 21.60
C ARG A 70 10.15 17.30 20.78
N ASN A 71 10.83 16.92 19.70
CA ASN A 71 11.42 17.84 18.74
C ASN A 71 11.26 17.27 17.31
N ARG A 72 10.00 17.15 16.87
CA ARG A 72 9.61 16.50 15.62
C ARG A 72 10.46 17.00 14.43
N LYS A 73 10.57 18.31 14.24
CA LYS A 73 11.30 18.89 13.10
C LYS A 73 12.78 18.46 13.03
N LYS A 74 13.43 18.32 14.17
CA LYS A 74 14.83 17.89 14.22
C LYS A 74 14.99 16.39 14.02
N ASN A 75 13.98 15.61 14.41
CA ASN A 75 14.06 14.16 14.47
C ASN A 75 13.28 13.47 13.33
N MET A 76 13.00 14.18 12.23
CA MET A 76 12.18 13.63 11.12
C MET A 76 12.77 12.36 10.54
N CYS A 77 14.09 12.33 10.27
CA CYS A 77 14.75 11.12 9.76
C CYS A 77 14.64 9.94 10.72
N LEU A 78 14.79 10.19 12.03
CA LEU A 78 14.61 9.14 13.04
C LEU A 78 13.17 8.65 13.08
N ILE A 79 12.20 9.56 13.04
CA ILE A 79 10.77 9.22 13.00
C ILE A 79 10.46 8.35 11.78
N PHE A 80 10.98 8.72 10.60
CA PHE A 80 10.82 7.95 9.38
C PHE A 80 11.46 6.56 9.49
N LEU A 81 12.68 6.46 10.02
CA LEU A 81 13.34 5.18 10.28
C LEU A 81 12.48 4.26 11.16
N LEU A 82 11.89 4.81 12.23
CA LEU A 82 11.06 4.03 13.15
C LEU A 82 9.78 3.52 12.49
N ILE A 83 9.16 4.34 11.62
CA ILE A 83 8.01 3.96 10.80
C ILE A 83 8.37 2.78 9.89
N ILE A 84 9.49 2.88 9.19
CA ILE A 84 9.98 1.82 8.30
C ILE A 84 10.28 0.54 9.08
N MET A 85 10.96 0.62 10.21
CA MET A 85 11.26 -0.54 11.04
C MET A 85 9.99 -1.27 11.51
N GLN A 86 8.95 -0.53 11.90
CA GLN A 86 7.67 -1.11 12.28
C GLN A 86 7.00 -1.84 11.11
N ARG A 87 7.08 -1.29 9.91
CA ARG A 87 6.54 -1.94 8.71
C ARG A 87 7.37 -3.16 8.28
N MET A 88 8.69 -3.08 8.40
CA MET A 88 9.59 -4.19 8.06
C MET A 88 9.37 -5.42 8.94
N VAL A 89 9.14 -5.24 10.26
CA VAL A 89 8.99 -6.37 11.18
C VAL A 89 7.73 -7.20 10.90
N THR A 90 6.71 -6.60 10.31
CA THR A 90 5.50 -7.30 9.85
C THR A 90 5.62 -7.82 8.42
N SER A 91 6.64 -7.39 7.68
CA SER A 91 6.93 -7.88 6.32
C SER A 91 7.71 -9.19 6.37
N SER A 92 8.98 -9.14 6.75
CA SER A 92 9.80 -10.34 6.90
C SER A 92 10.94 -10.15 7.90
N THR A 93 11.35 -11.25 8.53
CA THR A 93 12.52 -11.27 9.42
C THR A 93 13.79 -10.85 8.69
N ALA A 94 13.91 -11.17 7.40
CA ALA A 94 15.05 -10.77 6.58
C ALA A 94 15.13 -9.24 6.42
N ALA A 95 14.00 -8.58 6.15
CA ALA A 95 13.97 -7.14 5.94
C ALA A 95 14.34 -6.37 7.22
N ILE A 96 13.69 -6.68 8.34
CA ILE A 96 13.98 -5.99 9.60
C ILE A 96 15.41 -6.27 10.09
N ARG A 97 15.92 -7.50 9.99
CA ARG A 97 17.29 -7.82 10.37
C ARG A 97 18.30 -7.00 9.59
N GLN A 98 18.17 -6.94 8.26
CA GLN A 98 19.09 -6.17 7.42
C GLN A 98 19.10 -4.69 7.79
N SER A 99 17.94 -4.09 8.03
CA SER A 99 17.81 -2.69 8.44
C SER A 99 18.47 -2.42 9.81
N LEU A 100 18.21 -3.31 10.78
CA LEU A 100 18.80 -3.19 12.13
C LEU A 100 20.35 -3.33 12.08
N GLU A 101 20.87 -4.28 11.30
CA GLU A 101 22.33 -4.46 11.14
C GLU A 101 22.99 -3.23 10.49
N ARG A 102 22.36 -2.66 9.45
CA ARG A 102 22.85 -1.41 8.83
C ARG A 102 22.83 -0.25 9.82
N ARG A 103 21.74 -0.10 10.58
CA ARG A 103 21.64 0.95 11.62
C ARG A 103 22.71 0.79 12.69
N LEU A 104 22.94 -0.41 13.18
CA LEU A 104 23.99 -0.69 14.16
C LEU A 104 25.37 -0.30 13.63
N ASN A 105 25.70 -0.63 12.38
CA ASN A 105 26.97 -0.29 11.76
C ASN A 105 27.17 1.22 11.67
N VAL A 106 26.11 1.97 11.25
CA VAL A 106 26.15 3.44 11.20
C VAL A 106 26.44 4.05 12.58
N LEU A 107 25.81 3.54 13.64
CA LEU A 107 26.04 4.01 15.00
C LEU A 107 27.46 3.69 15.50
N LEU A 108 27.96 2.47 15.23
CA LEU A 108 29.31 2.06 15.61
C LEU A 108 30.39 2.87 14.89
N GLU A 109 30.17 3.24 13.64
CA GLU A 109 31.07 4.08 12.85
C GLU A 109 30.88 5.59 13.10
N GLN A 110 29.92 5.95 13.98
CA GLN A 110 29.55 7.35 14.31
C GLN A 110 29.21 8.20 13.07
N ARG A 111 28.69 7.58 12.03
CA ARG A 111 28.26 8.23 10.77
C ARG A 111 26.82 8.74 10.83
N THR A 112 26.44 9.37 11.94
CA THR A 112 25.07 9.93 12.04
C THR A 112 25.01 11.34 11.46
N CYS A 113 23.99 11.65 10.67
CA CYS A 113 23.77 12.97 10.11
C CYS A 113 22.34 13.48 10.38
N VAL A 114 22.16 14.79 10.29
CA VAL A 114 20.84 15.43 10.29
C VAL A 114 20.35 15.43 8.85
N GLY A 115 19.50 14.49 8.49
CA GLY A 115 18.86 14.47 7.16
C GLY A 115 17.87 15.62 7.00
N ASN A 116 17.58 15.96 5.74
CA ASN A 116 16.67 17.05 5.35
C ASN A 116 15.26 16.58 4.98
N LEU A 117 14.79 15.46 5.51
CA LEU A 117 13.44 14.98 5.26
C LEU A 117 12.39 15.97 5.80
N ARG A 118 11.38 16.26 5.00
CA ARG A 118 10.26 17.12 5.36
C ARG A 118 9.07 16.27 5.82
N GLU A 119 8.17 16.87 6.59
CA GLU A 119 6.96 16.21 7.07
C GLU A 119 6.05 15.76 5.92
N GLU A 120 6.02 16.55 4.84
CA GLU A 120 5.26 16.30 3.61
C GLU A 120 5.78 15.08 2.84
N ASP A 121 7.06 14.71 3.05
CA ASP A 121 7.70 13.61 2.36
C ASP A 121 7.34 12.24 2.97
N LEU A 122 6.79 12.18 4.19
CA LEU A 122 6.57 10.92 4.92
C LEU A 122 5.52 9.99 4.26
N ASP A 123 4.49 10.55 3.65
CA ASP A 123 3.42 9.77 2.99
C ASP A 123 3.72 9.51 1.51
N GLU A 124 4.53 10.39 0.87
CA GLU A 124 4.92 10.30 -0.54
C GLU A 124 6.25 9.58 -0.74
N LEU A 125 7.08 9.48 0.32
CA LEU A 125 8.40 8.85 0.21
C LEU A 125 8.27 7.41 -0.29
N ASN A 126 8.91 7.20 -1.42
CA ASN A 126 9.23 5.87 -1.85
C ASN A 126 10.13 5.23 -0.79
N ILE A 127 9.62 4.17 -0.14
CA ILE A 127 10.33 3.49 0.95
C ILE A 127 11.73 3.08 0.53
N GLU A 128 11.92 2.71 -0.75
CA GLU A 128 13.22 2.30 -1.28
C GLU A 128 14.26 3.43 -1.23
N ASP A 129 13.88 4.65 -1.58
CA ASP A 129 14.80 5.80 -1.66
C ASP A 129 15.06 6.42 -0.27
N GLY A 130 14.07 6.40 0.63
CA GLY A 130 14.17 7.02 1.95
C GLY A 130 14.89 6.19 3.02
N VAL A 131 15.02 4.86 2.83
CA VAL A 131 15.63 3.97 3.84
C VAL A 131 17.11 4.28 4.06
N GLU A 132 17.86 4.52 3.02
CA GLU A 132 19.31 4.76 3.10
C GLU A 132 19.60 6.02 3.92
N ASP A 133 18.91 7.13 3.62
CA ASP A 133 19.09 8.40 4.35
C ASP A 133 18.58 8.30 5.80
N ALA A 134 17.49 7.57 6.03
CA ALA A 134 16.92 7.42 7.36
C ALA A 134 17.80 6.59 8.30
N ILE A 135 18.51 5.60 7.79
CA ILE A 135 19.42 4.77 8.59
C ILE A 135 20.52 5.60 9.25
N GLU A 136 20.94 6.72 8.64
CA GLU A 136 21.94 7.64 9.18
C GLU A 136 21.37 8.68 10.16
N ALA A 137 20.09 8.60 10.54
CA ALA A 137 19.47 9.53 11.47
C ALA A 137 20.21 9.63 12.81
N ILE A 138 20.16 10.81 13.43
CA ILE A 138 20.77 11.04 14.75
C ILE A 138 20.09 10.16 15.81
N SER A 139 20.92 9.44 16.58
CA SER A 139 20.45 8.74 17.78
C SER A 139 20.17 9.73 18.92
N LEU A 140 19.09 9.45 19.67
CA LEU A 140 18.75 10.22 20.90
C LEU A 140 19.55 9.76 22.12
N ASP A 141 20.02 8.52 22.11
CA ASP A 141 20.84 7.89 23.15
C ASP A 141 21.62 6.73 22.50
N MET A 142 22.81 7.04 21.98
CA MET A 142 23.57 6.11 21.14
C MET A 142 23.96 4.82 21.86
N GLU A 143 24.41 4.92 23.09
CA GLU A 143 24.87 3.74 23.84
C GLU A 143 23.70 2.78 24.13
N LEU A 144 22.57 3.32 24.56
CA LEU A 144 21.37 2.56 24.82
C LEU A 144 20.80 1.95 23.53
N GLU A 145 20.79 2.72 22.43
CA GLU A 145 20.31 2.24 21.14
C GLU A 145 21.18 1.09 20.61
N ILE A 146 22.49 1.19 20.70
CA ILE A 146 23.42 0.12 20.29
C ILE A 146 23.14 -1.17 21.06
N GLU A 147 22.91 -1.08 22.38
CA GLU A 147 22.64 -2.28 23.19
C GLU A 147 21.28 -2.90 22.85
N GLU A 148 20.22 -2.09 22.72
CA GLU A 148 18.90 -2.54 22.29
C GLU A 148 18.95 -3.21 20.89
N LEU A 149 19.65 -2.60 19.93
CA LEU A 149 19.81 -3.13 18.57
C LEU A 149 20.53 -4.48 18.55
N LYS A 150 21.59 -4.66 19.35
CA LYS A 150 22.30 -5.94 19.44
C LYS A 150 21.41 -7.07 19.92
N GLN A 151 20.54 -6.81 20.91
CA GLN A 151 19.59 -7.78 21.43
C GLN A 151 18.55 -8.16 20.37
N ILE A 152 17.97 -7.17 19.71
CA ILE A 152 16.95 -7.39 18.67
C ILE A 152 17.57 -8.14 17.47
N ILE A 153 18.77 -7.78 17.02
CA ILE A 153 19.49 -8.47 15.94
C ILE A 153 19.80 -9.92 16.29
N SER A 154 20.19 -10.18 17.54
CA SER A 154 20.44 -11.56 18.00
C SER A 154 19.18 -12.41 17.86
N LEU A 155 18.03 -11.90 18.29
CA LEU A 155 16.75 -12.57 18.18
C LEU A 155 16.33 -12.74 16.70
N ALA A 156 16.52 -11.71 15.87
CA ALA A 156 16.20 -11.77 14.43
C ALA A 156 17.03 -12.85 13.71
N LYS A 157 18.31 -13.01 14.07
CA LYS A 157 19.17 -14.08 13.54
C LYS A 157 18.67 -15.46 13.93
N GLN A 158 18.22 -15.65 15.18
CA GLN A 158 17.68 -16.91 15.65
C GLN A 158 16.36 -17.24 14.92
N ALA A 159 15.45 -16.27 14.80
CA ALA A 159 14.18 -16.46 14.10
C ALA A 159 14.39 -16.84 12.62
N GLN A 160 15.32 -16.16 11.94
CA GLN A 160 15.63 -16.44 10.55
C GLN A 160 16.29 -17.82 10.37
N PHE A 161 17.22 -18.19 11.26
CA PHE A 161 17.87 -19.51 11.22
C PHE A 161 16.87 -20.66 11.36
N GLN A 162 15.79 -20.45 12.11
CA GLN A 162 14.73 -21.45 12.32
C GLN A 162 13.62 -21.36 11.26
N ASN A 163 13.74 -20.49 10.24
CA ASN A 163 12.73 -20.27 9.19
C ASN A 163 11.33 -19.97 9.76
N GLN A 164 11.25 -19.08 10.76
CA GLN A 164 10.02 -18.80 11.49
C GLN A 164 9.20 -17.64 10.92
N ASP A 165 9.30 -17.32 9.65
CA ASP A 165 8.44 -16.30 9.03
C ASP A 165 7.01 -16.83 8.83
N ALA A 166 6.07 -16.29 9.63
CA ALA A 166 4.70 -16.77 9.71
C ALA A 166 3.91 -16.67 8.39
N LYS A 167 4.25 -15.71 7.53
CA LYS A 167 3.58 -15.51 6.23
C LYS A 167 3.99 -16.53 5.17
N VAL A 168 5.11 -17.23 5.34
CA VAL A 168 5.70 -18.08 4.28
C VAL A 168 4.82 -19.28 3.96
N GLU A 169 4.45 -20.07 4.96
CA GLU A 169 3.64 -21.26 4.75
C GLU A 169 2.26 -20.94 4.15
N PRO A 170 1.51 -19.94 4.66
CA PRO A 170 0.28 -19.49 4.02
C PRO A 170 0.47 -19.02 2.58
N LEU A 171 1.55 -18.29 2.28
CA LEU A 171 1.85 -17.85 0.91
C LEU A 171 2.06 -19.05 -0.03
N LEU A 172 2.87 -20.02 0.39
CA LEU A 172 3.12 -21.21 -0.42
C LEU A 172 1.85 -22.02 -0.65
N ASN A 173 1.01 -22.17 0.37
CA ASN A 173 -0.25 -22.89 0.26
C ASN A 173 -1.21 -22.22 -0.72
N GLU A 174 -1.33 -20.89 -0.69
CA GLU A 174 -2.18 -20.16 -1.64
C GLU A 174 -1.64 -20.27 -3.07
N ILE A 175 -0.32 -20.12 -3.28
CA ILE A 175 0.29 -20.25 -4.60
C ILE A 175 0.13 -21.68 -5.14
N ASP A 176 0.38 -22.70 -4.30
CA ASP A 176 0.22 -24.11 -4.67
C ASP A 176 -1.24 -24.39 -5.07
N ALA A 177 -2.22 -23.91 -4.31
CA ALA A 177 -3.65 -24.06 -4.62
C ALA A 177 -4.01 -23.40 -5.97
N ILE A 178 -3.62 -22.16 -6.16
CA ILE A 178 -3.91 -21.37 -7.38
C ILE A 178 -3.30 -22.05 -8.62
N LEU A 179 -2.01 -22.40 -8.59
CA LEU A 179 -1.31 -22.92 -9.74
C LEU A 179 -1.57 -24.41 -9.99
N SER A 180 -2.08 -25.16 -8.98
CA SER A 180 -2.55 -26.54 -9.17
C SER A 180 -3.92 -26.59 -9.87
N GLU A 181 -4.77 -25.62 -9.65
CA GLU A 181 -6.06 -25.49 -10.31
C GLU A 181 -5.90 -25.09 -11.79
N ASP A 182 -5.09 -24.09 -12.07
CA ASP A 182 -4.77 -23.66 -13.44
C ASP A 182 -3.33 -23.15 -13.56
N ARG A 183 -2.47 -23.95 -14.17
CA ARG A 183 -1.05 -23.61 -14.40
C ARG A 183 -0.83 -22.43 -15.34
N THR A 184 -1.84 -21.95 -16.02
CA THR A 184 -1.76 -20.76 -16.88
C THR A 184 -1.97 -19.46 -16.14
N GLN A 185 -2.33 -19.51 -14.85
CA GLN A 185 -2.50 -18.36 -14.00
C GLN A 185 -1.19 -17.59 -13.84
N LYS A 186 -1.33 -16.27 -13.77
CA LYS A 186 -0.25 -15.33 -13.49
C LYS A 186 -0.52 -14.68 -12.14
N VAL A 187 0.41 -14.84 -11.21
CA VAL A 187 0.31 -14.33 -9.84
C VAL A 187 1.24 -13.15 -9.66
N ILE A 188 0.69 -12.04 -9.17
CA ILE A 188 1.47 -10.84 -8.81
C ILE A 188 1.54 -10.79 -7.29
N ILE A 189 2.75 -10.68 -6.75
CA ILE A 189 2.99 -10.49 -5.32
C ILE A 189 3.53 -9.08 -5.11
N PHE A 190 2.83 -8.27 -4.32
CA PHE A 190 3.30 -6.97 -3.90
C PHE A 190 3.91 -7.02 -2.50
N THR A 191 5.09 -6.47 -2.36
CA THR A 191 5.79 -6.20 -1.10
C THR A 191 6.29 -4.77 -1.07
N GLU A 192 6.55 -4.21 0.09
CA GLU A 192 7.07 -2.85 0.23
C GLU A 192 8.60 -2.80 0.23
N PHE A 193 9.27 -3.94 0.47
CA PHE A 193 10.72 -3.98 0.73
C PHE A 193 11.47 -4.87 -0.24
N VAL A 194 12.56 -4.35 -0.81
CA VAL A 194 13.46 -5.10 -1.69
C VAL A 194 14.05 -6.32 -0.97
N ALA A 195 14.38 -6.19 0.32
CA ALA A 195 14.87 -7.32 1.11
C ALA A 195 13.87 -8.47 1.22
N THR A 196 12.57 -8.14 1.40
CA THR A 196 11.48 -9.13 1.37
C THR A 196 11.30 -9.70 -0.04
N GLN A 197 11.38 -8.86 -1.08
CA GLN A 197 11.32 -9.30 -2.48
C GLN A 197 12.38 -10.34 -2.80
N THR A 198 13.63 -10.07 -2.44
CA THR A 198 14.76 -11.00 -2.64
C THR A 198 14.54 -12.32 -1.88
N TYR A 199 14.14 -12.22 -0.62
CA TYR A 199 13.83 -13.38 0.21
C TYR A 199 12.73 -14.27 -0.41
N LEU A 200 11.63 -13.65 -0.86
CA LEU A 200 10.53 -14.38 -1.50
C LEU A 200 10.93 -14.97 -2.85
N GLN A 201 11.77 -14.28 -3.63
CA GLN A 201 12.31 -14.81 -4.88
C GLN A 201 13.10 -16.08 -4.64
N GLU A 202 14.07 -16.06 -3.71
CA GLU A 202 14.87 -17.22 -3.36
C GLU A 202 14.00 -18.39 -2.88
N LEU A 203 13.04 -18.12 -2.02
CA LEU A 203 12.10 -19.10 -1.48
C LEU A 203 11.30 -19.79 -2.58
N LEU A 204 10.70 -19.03 -3.49
CA LEU A 204 9.84 -19.54 -4.55
C LEU A 204 10.63 -20.26 -5.64
N VAL A 205 11.81 -19.75 -5.99
CA VAL A 205 12.72 -20.43 -6.94
C VAL A 205 13.17 -21.78 -6.37
N ASN A 206 13.53 -21.84 -5.09
CA ASN A 206 13.90 -23.10 -4.43
C ASN A 206 12.73 -24.11 -4.37
N ARG A 207 11.47 -23.62 -4.41
CA ARG A 207 10.26 -24.45 -4.49
C ARG A 207 9.96 -24.92 -5.92
N GLY A 208 10.70 -24.41 -6.91
CA GLY A 208 10.57 -24.80 -8.32
C GLY A 208 9.68 -23.89 -9.17
N TYR A 209 9.27 -22.72 -8.64
CA TYR A 209 8.51 -21.73 -9.40
C TYR A 209 9.41 -20.86 -10.28
N THR A 210 8.86 -20.41 -11.40
CA THR A 210 9.49 -19.38 -12.24
C THR A 210 9.07 -18.00 -11.76
N VAL A 211 10.04 -17.15 -11.40
CA VAL A 211 9.82 -15.87 -10.73
C VAL A 211 10.56 -14.76 -11.46
N THR A 212 9.85 -13.69 -11.76
CA THR A 212 10.41 -12.42 -12.21
C THR A 212 10.23 -11.37 -11.11
N ILE A 213 11.21 -10.50 -10.91
CA ILE A 213 11.14 -9.41 -9.94
C ILE A 213 11.14 -8.05 -10.65
N LEU A 214 10.53 -7.05 -9.98
CA LEU A 214 10.60 -5.66 -10.43
C LEU A 214 10.60 -4.71 -9.22
N ASN A 215 11.56 -3.78 -9.20
CA ASN A 215 11.67 -2.76 -8.14
C ASN A 215 12.08 -1.39 -8.70
N GLY A 216 12.10 -0.39 -7.82
CA GLY A 216 12.39 1.00 -8.17
C GLY A 216 13.80 1.23 -8.72
N GLY A 217 14.78 0.47 -8.24
CA GLY A 217 16.19 0.60 -8.64
C GLY A 217 16.50 0.11 -10.05
N MET A 218 15.56 -0.57 -10.74
CA MET A 218 15.76 -1.09 -12.09
C MET A 218 15.64 0.00 -13.16
N SER A 219 16.51 -0.04 -14.16
CA SER A 219 16.44 0.81 -15.35
C SER A 219 15.18 0.52 -16.18
N ILE A 220 14.83 1.43 -17.09
CA ILE A 220 13.66 1.28 -17.98
C ILE A 220 13.77 0.01 -18.82
N ASP A 221 14.97 -0.32 -19.32
CA ASP A 221 15.18 -1.51 -20.17
C ASP A 221 15.02 -2.80 -19.36
N GLU A 222 15.54 -2.84 -18.13
CA GLU A 222 15.35 -3.99 -17.22
C GLU A 222 13.89 -4.16 -16.84
N ARG A 223 13.15 -3.07 -16.58
CA ARG A 223 11.71 -3.11 -16.31
C ARG A 223 10.92 -3.68 -17.49
N ASN A 224 11.24 -3.24 -18.71
CA ASN A 224 10.60 -3.74 -19.93
C ASN A 224 10.90 -5.23 -20.15
N ALA A 225 12.15 -5.66 -19.94
CA ALA A 225 12.56 -7.06 -20.02
C ALA A 225 11.81 -7.92 -19.01
N ALA A 226 11.74 -7.50 -17.73
CA ALA A 226 11.01 -8.19 -16.67
C ALA A 226 9.51 -8.32 -16.99
N MET A 227 8.89 -7.26 -17.50
CA MET A 227 7.49 -7.28 -17.93
C MET A 227 7.25 -8.27 -19.06
N GLN A 228 8.14 -8.32 -20.05
CA GLN A 228 8.02 -9.26 -21.17
C GLN A 228 8.24 -10.70 -20.71
N GLU A 229 9.19 -10.93 -19.82
CA GLU A 229 9.46 -12.24 -19.21
C GLU A 229 8.22 -12.71 -18.42
N PHE A 230 7.64 -11.88 -17.55
CA PHE A 230 6.43 -12.22 -16.83
C PHE A 230 5.26 -12.54 -17.74
N LYS A 231 5.10 -11.79 -18.83
CA LYS A 231 4.03 -12.03 -19.79
C LYS A 231 4.16 -13.37 -20.50
N THR A 232 5.39 -13.82 -20.83
CA THR A 232 5.63 -14.95 -21.74
C THR A 232 6.02 -16.25 -21.03
N SER A 233 6.84 -16.20 -19.99
CA SER A 233 7.55 -17.38 -19.48
C SER A 233 7.40 -17.64 -17.98
N THR A 234 7.26 -16.62 -17.13
CA THR A 234 7.18 -16.81 -15.70
C THR A 234 5.75 -16.79 -15.18
N SER A 235 5.49 -17.54 -14.12
CA SER A 235 4.16 -17.64 -13.50
C SER A 235 3.97 -16.65 -12.35
N ILE A 236 5.05 -16.25 -11.68
CA ILE A 236 5.03 -15.37 -10.50
C ILE A 236 5.82 -14.10 -10.79
N PHE A 237 5.25 -12.97 -10.41
CA PHE A 237 5.87 -11.65 -10.51
C PHE A 237 5.88 -11.00 -9.14
N ILE A 238 7.05 -10.67 -8.60
CA ILE A 238 7.17 -10.00 -7.31
C ILE A 238 7.57 -8.55 -7.57
N SER A 239 6.73 -7.61 -7.19
CA SER A 239 6.95 -6.18 -7.41
C SER A 239 6.94 -5.40 -6.09
N THR A 240 7.82 -4.41 -6.00
CA THR A 240 7.65 -3.33 -5.02
C THR A 240 6.67 -2.29 -5.55
N ASP A 241 6.16 -1.40 -4.67
CA ASP A 241 5.24 -0.34 -5.07
C ASP A 241 5.87 0.56 -6.14
N ALA A 242 7.11 1.00 -5.92
CA ALA A 242 7.86 1.83 -6.88
C ALA A 242 8.10 1.14 -8.22
N GLY A 243 8.41 -0.15 -8.20
CA GLY A 243 8.54 -0.96 -9.41
C GLY A 243 7.23 -1.05 -10.19
N GLY A 244 6.11 -1.21 -9.48
CA GLY A 244 4.78 -1.43 -10.06
C GLY A 244 4.07 -0.20 -10.61
N GLU A 245 4.57 1.00 -10.39
CA GLU A 245 3.90 2.22 -10.83
C GLU A 245 3.78 2.33 -12.37
N GLY A 246 2.60 2.74 -12.84
CA GLY A 246 2.33 2.95 -14.27
C GLY A 246 2.16 1.68 -15.12
N LEU A 247 2.40 0.48 -14.58
CA LEU A 247 2.35 -0.76 -15.35
C LEU A 247 0.92 -1.17 -15.72
N ASN A 248 0.81 -1.83 -16.87
CA ASN A 248 -0.40 -2.52 -17.30
C ASN A 248 -0.20 -4.03 -17.16
N LEU A 249 -0.84 -4.62 -16.13
CA LEU A 249 -0.73 -6.03 -15.77
C LEU A 249 -2.05 -6.79 -16.00
N GLN A 250 -2.93 -6.29 -16.85
CA GLN A 250 -4.27 -6.88 -17.06
C GLN A 250 -4.25 -8.28 -17.67
N PHE A 251 -3.11 -8.80 -18.11
CA PHE A 251 -2.96 -10.21 -18.51
C PHE A 251 -2.84 -11.17 -17.32
N ALA A 252 -2.61 -10.64 -16.12
CA ALA A 252 -2.73 -11.36 -14.85
C ALA A 252 -4.08 -11.05 -14.21
N ASN A 253 -4.54 -11.91 -13.32
CA ASN A 253 -5.82 -11.74 -12.62
C ASN A 253 -5.73 -12.05 -11.12
N ILE A 254 -4.55 -12.37 -10.61
CA ILE A 254 -4.32 -12.70 -9.21
C ILE A 254 -3.30 -11.75 -8.62
N ILE A 255 -3.68 -11.11 -7.52
CA ILE A 255 -2.84 -10.21 -6.74
C ILE A 255 -2.74 -10.79 -5.33
N ILE A 256 -1.51 -10.91 -4.82
CA ILE A 256 -1.21 -11.18 -3.43
C ILE A 256 -0.53 -9.94 -2.84
N ASN A 257 -1.21 -9.23 -1.95
CA ASN A 257 -0.59 -8.21 -1.14
C ASN A 257 0.10 -8.89 0.06
N TYR A 258 1.37 -9.22 -0.09
CA TYR A 258 2.19 -9.80 0.97
C TYR A 258 2.38 -8.81 2.11
N ASP A 259 2.60 -7.52 1.76
CA ASP A 259 2.55 -6.40 2.67
C ASP A 259 1.35 -5.51 2.34
N LEU A 260 0.56 -5.22 3.37
CA LEU A 260 -0.53 -4.27 3.26
C LEU A 260 0.00 -2.86 3.56
N PRO A 261 -0.11 -1.94 2.61
CA PRO A 261 0.23 -0.54 2.86
C PRO A 261 -0.70 0.05 3.92
N TRP A 262 -0.17 0.93 4.76
CA TRP A 262 -0.97 1.62 5.77
C TRP A 262 -2.01 2.56 5.15
N ASN A 263 -1.70 3.12 3.98
CA ASN A 263 -2.67 3.87 3.19
C ASN A 263 -3.52 2.91 2.33
N PRO A 264 -4.84 2.77 2.58
CA PRO A 264 -5.70 1.85 1.84
C PRO A 264 -5.84 2.20 0.35
N MET A 265 -5.58 3.46 -0.03
CA MET A 265 -5.62 3.88 -1.44
C MET A 265 -4.52 3.23 -2.28
N LYS A 266 -3.38 2.89 -1.69
CA LYS A 266 -2.33 2.12 -2.38
C LYS A 266 -2.80 0.73 -2.76
N ILE A 267 -3.65 0.08 -1.95
CA ILE A 267 -4.26 -1.21 -2.30
C ILE A 267 -5.12 -1.05 -3.56
N GLU A 268 -5.94 -0.01 -3.63
CA GLU A 268 -6.76 0.27 -4.82
C GLU A 268 -5.89 0.56 -6.05
N GLN A 269 -4.79 1.28 -5.90
CA GLN A 269 -3.84 1.52 -6.98
C GLN A 269 -3.21 0.21 -7.48
N ARG A 270 -2.80 -0.70 -6.58
CA ARG A 270 -2.31 -2.04 -6.95
C ARG A 270 -3.38 -2.84 -7.70
N CYS A 271 -4.61 -2.85 -7.21
CA CYS A 271 -5.73 -3.50 -7.87
C CYS A 271 -5.99 -2.93 -9.27
N GLY A 272 -5.91 -1.61 -9.42
CA GLY A 272 -6.07 -0.91 -10.69
C GLY A 272 -5.01 -1.25 -11.74
N ARG A 273 -3.93 -1.96 -11.41
CA ARG A 273 -2.96 -2.49 -12.39
C ARG A 273 -3.53 -3.66 -13.20
N VAL A 274 -4.46 -4.40 -12.61
CA VAL A 274 -5.05 -5.64 -13.16
C VAL A 274 -6.52 -5.44 -13.50
N ASP A 275 -7.28 -4.77 -12.64
CA ASP A 275 -8.72 -4.51 -12.78
C ASP A 275 -8.98 -3.34 -13.74
N ARG A 276 -8.88 -3.64 -15.05
CA ARG A 276 -9.01 -2.69 -16.16
C ARG A 276 -9.97 -3.19 -17.22
N ILE A 277 -10.45 -2.27 -18.07
CA ILE A 277 -11.23 -2.61 -19.27
C ILE A 277 -10.41 -3.57 -20.14
N GLY A 278 -11.01 -4.72 -20.48
CA GLY A 278 -10.33 -5.77 -21.26
C GLY A 278 -9.79 -6.92 -20.43
N GLN A 279 -9.94 -6.90 -19.12
CA GLN A 279 -9.68 -8.07 -18.25
C GLN A 279 -10.64 -9.21 -18.64
N GLN A 280 -10.09 -10.41 -18.85
CA GLN A 280 -10.85 -11.58 -19.32
C GLN A 280 -11.33 -12.50 -18.20
N ARG A 281 -10.71 -12.40 -17.01
CA ARG A 281 -10.96 -13.28 -15.85
C ARG A 281 -11.39 -12.46 -14.65
N ASP A 282 -12.11 -13.10 -13.71
CA ASP A 282 -12.36 -12.48 -12.40
C ASP A 282 -11.04 -12.21 -11.69
N VAL A 283 -10.97 -11.04 -11.02
CA VAL A 283 -9.76 -10.58 -10.33
C VAL A 283 -9.81 -11.03 -8.88
N HIS A 284 -8.84 -11.84 -8.46
CA HIS A 284 -8.71 -12.31 -7.08
C HIS A 284 -7.60 -11.53 -6.37
N ILE A 285 -7.89 -11.01 -5.19
CA ILE A 285 -6.98 -10.21 -4.38
C ILE A 285 -6.85 -10.85 -3.02
N TYR A 286 -5.65 -11.31 -2.69
CA TYR A 286 -5.30 -11.92 -1.41
C TYR A 286 -4.54 -10.91 -0.57
N ASN A 287 -5.13 -10.51 0.54
CA ASN A 287 -4.52 -9.57 1.48
C ASN A 287 -3.97 -10.35 2.68
N PHE A 288 -2.66 -10.37 2.84
CA PHE A 288 -1.97 -11.06 3.92
C PHE A 288 -1.78 -10.13 5.10
N ILE A 289 -2.23 -10.55 6.28
CA ILE A 289 -2.06 -9.79 7.51
C ILE A 289 -1.74 -10.71 8.69
N VAL A 290 -0.80 -10.28 9.52
CA VAL A 290 -0.49 -10.98 10.77
C VAL A 290 -1.49 -10.53 11.83
N GLY A 291 -2.24 -11.48 12.37
CA GLY A 291 -3.17 -11.27 13.48
C GLY A 291 -2.45 -10.84 14.77
N GLU A 292 -3.19 -10.33 15.74
CA GLU A 292 -2.65 -9.87 17.03
C GLU A 292 -1.57 -8.77 16.94
N THR A 293 -1.48 -8.07 15.78
CA THR A 293 -0.59 -6.92 15.59
C THR A 293 -1.38 -5.60 15.71
N VAL A 294 -0.66 -4.53 16.01
CA VAL A 294 -1.27 -3.18 16.03
C VAL A 294 -1.78 -2.81 14.65
N GLU A 295 -1.05 -3.18 13.61
CA GLU A 295 -1.39 -2.96 12.21
C GLU A 295 -2.73 -3.60 11.86
N ASN A 296 -2.96 -4.85 12.26
CA ASN A 296 -4.24 -5.51 12.05
C ASN A 296 -5.38 -4.80 12.80
N ARG A 297 -5.14 -4.41 14.04
CA ARG A 297 -6.16 -3.71 14.83
C ARG A 297 -6.55 -2.35 14.26
N VAL A 298 -5.56 -1.57 13.82
CA VAL A 298 -5.83 -0.27 13.16
C VAL A 298 -6.60 -0.48 11.87
N ARG A 299 -6.22 -1.47 11.05
CA ARG A 299 -6.92 -1.82 9.82
C ARG A 299 -8.38 -2.21 10.09
N GLU A 300 -8.65 -3.09 11.04
CA GLU A 300 -10.02 -3.53 11.40
C GLU A 300 -10.92 -2.35 11.74
N VAL A 301 -10.45 -1.47 12.63
CA VAL A 301 -11.22 -0.30 13.05
C VAL A 301 -11.40 0.70 11.90
N LEU A 302 -10.37 0.87 11.06
CA LEU A 302 -10.43 1.74 9.89
C LEU A 302 -11.44 1.21 8.86
N GLU A 303 -11.38 -0.07 8.52
CA GLU A 303 -12.32 -0.71 7.57
C GLU A 303 -13.77 -0.65 8.08
N GLU A 304 -14.00 -0.90 9.38
CA GLU A 304 -15.33 -0.78 9.99
C GLU A 304 -15.88 0.65 9.82
N LYS A 305 -15.10 1.66 10.21
CA LYS A 305 -15.50 3.07 10.09
C LYS A 305 -15.73 3.50 8.65
N LEU A 306 -14.85 3.10 7.75
CA LEU A 306 -14.97 3.40 6.33
C LEU A 306 -16.21 2.72 5.71
N SER A 307 -16.51 1.48 6.09
CA SER A 307 -17.70 0.78 5.60
C SER A 307 -19.00 1.49 6.02
N VAL A 308 -19.04 2.03 7.24
CA VAL A 308 -20.17 2.83 7.73
C VAL A 308 -20.31 4.12 6.90
N ILE A 309 -19.22 4.85 6.70
CA ILE A 309 -19.22 6.11 5.94
C ILE A 309 -19.68 5.86 4.49
N LEU A 310 -19.17 4.82 3.82
CA LEU A 310 -19.57 4.49 2.47
C LEU A 310 -21.05 4.12 2.37
N LYS A 311 -21.54 3.33 3.35
CA LYS A 311 -22.96 2.94 3.41
C LYS A 311 -23.88 4.14 3.65
N GLU A 312 -23.53 5.04 4.56
CA GLU A 312 -24.26 6.28 4.81
C GLU A 312 -24.33 7.16 3.56
N MET A 313 -23.32 7.13 2.72
CA MET A 313 -23.21 7.94 1.52
C MET A 313 -23.67 7.24 0.24
N GLY A 314 -24.11 5.97 0.32
CA GLY A 314 -24.56 5.21 -0.83
C GLY A 314 -23.47 4.96 -1.87
N VAL A 315 -22.22 4.83 -1.43
CA VAL A 315 -21.05 4.60 -2.29
C VAL A 315 -20.46 3.24 -1.98
N ASP A 316 -20.15 2.48 -3.03
CA ASP A 316 -19.71 1.08 -2.87
C ASP A 316 -18.21 0.90 -2.68
N LYS A 317 -17.38 1.85 -3.11
CA LYS A 317 -15.90 1.76 -3.03
C LYS A 317 -15.25 3.12 -2.79
N TYR A 318 -14.12 3.12 -2.10
CA TYR A 318 -13.30 4.34 -1.84
C TYR A 318 -12.82 4.99 -3.13
N SER A 319 -12.38 4.19 -4.11
CA SER A 319 -11.89 4.65 -5.40
C SER A 319 -12.93 5.41 -6.22
N ASP A 320 -14.23 5.25 -5.90
CA ASP A 320 -15.31 5.91 -6.61
C ASP A 320 -15.56 7.34 -6.09
N VAL A 321 -14.98 7.67 -4.93
CA VAL A 321 -15.22 8.95 -4.24
C VAL A 321 -13.94 9.72 -3.96
N LEU A 322 -12.86 9.03 -3.66
CA LEU A 322 -11.59 9.64 -3.32
C LEU A 322 -10.66 9.60 -4.54
N ASP A 323 -10.47 10.72 -5.20
CA ASP A 323 -9.32 10.89 -6.06
C ASP A 323 -8.06 10.69 -5.22
N SER A 324 -7.08 9.96 -5.76
CA SER A 324 -5.83 9.62 -5.09
C SER A 324 -5.04 10.83 -4.56
N GLU A 325 -5.32 12.03 -5.06
CA GLU A 325 -4.76 13.30 -4.58
C GLU A 325 -5.52 13.93 -3.39
N VAL A 326 -6.69 13.40 -3.01
CA VAL A 326 -7.57 14.02 -2.00
C VAL A 326 -7.45 13.36 -0.63
N ALA A 327 -6.91 12.15 -0.56
CA ALA A 327 -6.72 11.45 0.72
C ALA A 327 -5.37 11.83 1.37
N GLU A 328 -5.19 13.09 1.71
CA GLU A 328 -4.07 13.58 2.55
C GLU A 328 -4.24 13.18 4.03
N CYS A 329 -5.01 12.11 4.30
CA CYS A 329 -5.15 11.61 5.66
C CYS A 329 -3.84 10.99 6.12
N ASP A 330 -3.28 11.49 7.22
CA ASP A 330 -2.06 10.96 7.83
C ASP A 330 -2.34 9.62 8.54
N PHE A 331 -2.49 8.56 7.74
CA PHE A 331 -2.63 7.19 8.25
C PHE A 331 -1.39 6.76 9.04
N THR A 332 -0.22 7.22 8.65
CA THR A 332 1.04 6.90 9.31
C THR A 332 1.04 7.34 10.77
N ASP A 333 0.56 8.55 11.05
CA ASP A 333 0.47 9.06 12.44
C ASP A 333 -0.52 8.23 13.29
N VAL A 334 -1.63 7.77 12.68
CA VAL A 334 -2.59 6.88 13.38
C VAL A 334 -1.93 5.56 13.79
N TYR A 335 -1.23 4.91 12.86
CA TYR A 335 -0.53 3.65 13.16
C TYR A 335 0.53 3.86 14.23
N MET A 336 1.38 4.87 14.08
CA MET A 336 2.48 5.13 15.03
C MET A 336 2.00 5.48 16.44
N ARG A 337 0.93 6.28 16.59
CA ARG A 337 0.33 6.57 17.90
C ARG A 337 -0.35 5.36 18.53
N SER A 338 -0.75 4.40 17.72
CA SER A 338 -1.40 3.18 18.17
C SER A 338 -0.40 2.11 18.62
N ILE A 339 0.86 2.20 18.19
CA ILE A 339 1.93 1.31 18.63
C ILE A 339 2.16 1.51 20.14
N GLY A 340 2.00 0.46 20.92
CA GLY A 340 2.10 0.49 22.37
C GLY A 340 0.80 0.89 23.10
N HIS A 341 -0.25 1.33 22.40
CA HIS A 341 -1.53 1.74 22.97
C HIS A 341 -2.72 1.24 22.15
N ALA A 342 -2.80 -0.06 21.88
CA ALA A 342 -3.85 -0.68 21.07
C ALA A 342 -5.30 -0.32 21.54
N SER A 343 -5.49 -0.01 22.82
CA SER A 343 -6.78 0.44 23.37
C SER A 343 -7.19 1.86 22.94
N GLN A 344 -6.27 2.64 22.35
CA GLN A 344 -6.53 4.02 21.91
C GLN A 344 -6.73 4.17 20.38
N VAL A 345 -6.71 3.07 19.66
CA VAL A 345 -6.83 3.06 18.18
C VAL A 345 -8.05 3.87 17.71
N GLU A 346 -9.22 3.62 18.30
CA GLU A 346 -10.44 4.35 17.95
C GLU A 346 -10.29 5.86 18.13
N LYS A 347 -9.69 6.31 19.23
CA LYS A 347 -9.45 7.73 19.50
C LYS A 347 -8.48 8.34 18.50
N ASN A 348 -7.44 7.61 18.12
CA ASN A 348 -6.44 8.06 17.16
C ASN A 348 -7.00 8.19 15.73
N LEU A 349 -8.07 7.45 15.40
CA LEU A 349 -8.74 7.50 14.11
C LEU A 349 -9.77 8.64 13.95
N TYR A 350 -10.20 9.28 15.04
CA TYR A 350 -11.20 10.38 14.95
C TYR A 350 -10.85 11.50 13.97
N PRO A 351 -9.62 12.04 13.94
CA PRO A 351 -9.26 13.10 13.00
C PRO A 351 -9.39 12.65 11.55
N VAL A 352 -8.89 11.44 11.24
CA VAL A 352 -8.94 10.83 9.90
C VAL A 352 -10.39 10.58 9.47
N GLU A 353 -11.23 10.04 10.37
CA GLU A 353 -12.67 9.84 10.12
C GLU A 353 -13.39 11.16 9.80
N ALA A 354 -13.11 12.21 10.55
CA ALA A 354 -13.73 13.52 10.33
C ALA A 354 -13.33 14.11 8.98
N GLU A 355 -12.05 14.01 8.63
CA GLU A 355 -11.51 14.48 7.36
C GLU A 355 -12.09 13.70 6.18
N MET A 356 -12.13 12.37 6.25
CA MET A 356 -12.75 11.53 5.23
C MET A 356 -14.23 11.82 5.04
N LYS A 357 -15.01 11.99 6.12
CA LYS A 357 -16.41 12.41 6.04
C LYS A 357 -16.57 13.75 5.35
N GLN A 358 -15.70 14.71 5.63
CA GLN A 358 -15.73 16.02 4.98
C GLN A 358 -15.43 15.93 3.48
N GLN A 359 -14.42 15.15 3.10
CA GLN A 359 -14.04 14.94 1.70
C GLN A 359 -15.16 14.25 0.92
N LEU A 360 -15.75 13.19 1.49
CA LEU A 360 -16.87 12.47 0.91
C LEU A 360 -18.12 13.37 0.77
N THR A 361 -18.43 14.18 1.78
CA THR A 361 -19.55 15.13 1.73
C THR A 361 -19.35 16.17 0.62
N ASN A 362 -18.14 16.66 0.44
CA ASN A 362 -17.82 17.57 -0.65
C ASN A 362 -17.99 16.88 -2.02
N ALA A 363 -17.51 15.64 -2.18
CA ALA A 363 -17.67 14.88 -3.42
C ALA A 363 -19.16 14.61 -3.74
N GLN A 364 -19.99 14.34 -2.73
CA GLN A 364 -21.42 14.13 -2.91
C GLN A 364 -22.16 15.41 -3.35
N LYS A 365 -21.85 16.56 -2.76
CA LYS A 365 -22.41 17.84 -3.19
C LYS A 365 -22.15 18.10 -4.68
N TYR A 366 -20.99 17.71 -5.19
CA TYR A 366 -20.70 17.82 -6.62
C TYR A 366 -21.52 16.83 -7.47
N LYS A 367 -21.75 15.58 -6.98
CA LYS A 367 -22.63 14.61 -7.66
C LYS A 367 -24.08 15.11 -7.76
N ASP A 368 -24.61 15.72 -6.72
CA ASP A 368 -25.99 16.22 -6.69
C ASP A 368 -26.17 17.40 -7.66
N VAL A 369 -25.22 18.32 -7.73
CA VAL A 369 -25.23 19.43 -8.71
C VAL A 369 -25.22 18.88 -10.14
N ILE A 370 -24.41 17.88 -10.44
CA ILE A 370 -24.34 17.26 -11.78
C ILE A 370 -25.64 16.51 -12.13
N ARG A 371 -26.31 15.89 -11.16
CA ARG A 371 -27.61 15.24 -11.36
C ARG A 371 -28.71 16.25 -11.65
N GLU A 372 -28.79 17.33 -10.87
CA GLU A 372 -29.76 18.41 -11.08
C GLU A 372 -29.60 19.07 -12.47
N GLU A 373 -28.37 19.28 -12.96
CA GLU A 373 -28.14 19.80 -14.30
C GLU A 373 -28.54 18.82 -15.41
N LYS A 374 -28.29 17.51 -15.25
CA LYS A 374 -28.74 16.48 -16.20
C LYS A 374 -30.27 16.37 -16.25
N ASP A 375 -30.94 16.49 -15.13
CA ASP A 375 -32.40 16.45 -15.07
C ASP A 375 -33.01 17.74 -15.64
N LEU A 376 -32.38 18.88 -15.43
CA LEU A 376 -32.74 20.15 -16.11
C LEU A 376 -32.56 20.07 -17.63
N ALA A 377 -31.46 19.49 -18.13
CA ALA A 377 -31.23 19.30 -19.55
C ALA A 377 -32.25 18.36 -20.20
N LYS A 378 -32.70 17.32 -19.51
CA LYS A 378 -33.81 16.45 -19.93
C LYS A 378 -35.16 17.17 -19.97
N LEU A 379 -35.42 18.06 -18.97
CA LEU A 379 -36.67 18.86 -18.87
C LEU A 379 -36.75 19.94 -19.96
N VAL A 380 -35.61 20.49 -20.38
CA VAL A 380 -35.56 21.59 -21.39
C VAL A 380 -35.60 21.02 -22.83
N GLY A 381 -35.51 19.71 -23.03
CA GLY A 381 -35.70 19.09 -24.35
C GLY A 381 -34.68 19.50 -25.42
N THR A 382 -33.52 19.96 -25.01
CA THR A 382 -32.43 20.29 -25.91
C THR A 382 -31.62 19.02 -26.18
N GLU A 383 -31.97 18.24 -27.19
CA GLU A 383 -31.01 17.39 -27.91
C GLU A 383 -29.96 18.33 -28.49
N SER A 384 -28.92 18.65 -27.72
CA SER A 384 -27.73 19.25 -28.29
C SER A 384 -26.97 18.13 -29.00
N ASN A 385 -27.04 18.12 -30.32
CA ASN A 385 -26.07 17.44 -31.18
C ASN A 385 -24.70 18.10 -30.93
N PHE A 386 -24.04 17.70 -29.84
CA PHE A 386 -22.68 18.14 -29.54
C PHE A 386 -21.74 17.32 -30.40
N ASP A 387 -21.29 17.90 -31.51
CA ASP A 387 -20.28 17.31 -32.37
C ASP A 387 -18.90 17.35 -31.68
N VAL A 388 -18.54 16.23 -31.06
CA VAL A 388 -17.27 16.04 -30.31
C VAL A 388 -16.08 16.27 -31.23
N ASP A 389 -16.17 15.92 -32.53
CA ASP A 389 -15.11 16.12 -33.52
C ASP A 389 -14.85 17.60 -33.82
N SER A 390 -15.90 18.43 -33.81
CA SER A 390 -15.78 19.87 -34.01
C SER A 390 -15.12 20.54 -32.79
N ALA A 391 -15.46 20.11 -31.56
CA ALA A 391 -14.88 20.63 -30.33
C ALA A 391 -13.39 20.26 -30.18
N LEU A 392 -12.99 19.04 -30.53
CA LEU A 392 -11.59 18.61 -30.52
C LEU A 392 -10.72 19.34 -31.57
N ARG A 393 -11.26 19.66 -32.74
CA ARG A 393 -10.54 20.44 -33.75
C ARG A 393 -10.30 21.88 -33.30
N THR A 394 -11.20 22.48 -32.57
CA THR A 394 -11.07 23.85 -32.04
C THR A 394 -10.08 23.98 -30.89
N MET A 395 -9.79 22.88 -30.17
CA MET A 395 -8.78 22.84 -29.11
C MET A 395 -7.36 22.55 -29.59
N LEU A 396 -7.20 22.11 -30.84
CA LEU A 396 -5.89 21.78 -31.47
C LEU A 396 -5.38 22.86 -32.43
N THR A 397 -6.11 23.93 -32.65
CA THR A 397 -5.70 25.17 -33.33
C THR A 397 -5.49 26.31 -32.32
#